data_28d1ed66654f1d4ac09db2d999603eb8
#
_entry.id   28d1ed66654f1d4ac09db2d999603eb8
#
_cell.length_a   1.000
_cell.length_b   1.000
_cell.length_c   1.000
_cell.angle_alpha   90.00
_cell.angle_beta   90.00
_cell.angle_gamma   90.00
#
_symmetry.space_group_name_H-M   'P 1'
#
loop_
_entity.id
_entity.type
_entity.pdbx_description
1 polymer ?
#
loop_
_entity_poly.entity_id
_entity_poly.type
_entity_poly.pdbx_seq_one_letter_code
_entity_poly.pdbx_strand_id
1 'polypeptide(L)'
;MTNMKPTMIHSDRGSVFSVFSEEELKNMTNNSKRKVAICGRINNSGIVEVPEGATLAEIIELAGGILDKRDFKGAHVGVPPYGRFLSKEDLDKELDFDLFDNYIRAINVLSEEDCIVQYAKFYTDSVIGLMQNEGSLKDYAKVQEPLEKVWQILDRISKGRSNMRDIYILRSLAEEVKEELNQKHNIMEEIIENYYDEIKEHIEDDRCYTMQCNNLIKLTITEKCIGCGICQRVCPVDCIAGEKKEQRRIDYNRCTHCGRCLSACPVDAITAGDNTLKFIRDLSTPNKLVITQMAPAVRVAIGEAFGFEPGENVEHKLAAGLRKLGVDYVFDTSWAADLTIMEEAAELQNRLERYFSGDKSVKLPMLTSCCPSWVKFIEQNYGDMLDVPSSAKSPMQMFATVAKDIWAKEKGLKRDEVTSVAIMPCIAKK
;
A
#
# COMPACT_ATOMS: atom_id res chain seq x y z
N MET A 1 -5.56 25.29 -21.73
CA MET A 1 -5.63 24.62 -20.42
C MET A 1 -5.77 25.71 -19.37
N THR A 2 -6.92 25.82 -18.75
CA THR A 2 -7.12 26.75 -17.63
C THR A 2 -6.52 26.08 -16.39
N ASN A 3 -5.55 26.76 -15.75
CA ASN A 3 -4.89 26.33 -14.52
C ASN A 3 -5.87 26.43 -13.31
N MET A 4 -6.95 25.70 -13.32
CA MET A 4 -7.84 25.56 -12.16
C MET A 4 -7.27 24.50 -11.25
N LYS A 5 -6.98 24.85 -10.00
CA LYS A 5 -6.53 23.88 -8.99
C LYS A 5 -7.74 23.38 -8.23
N PRO A 6 -7.99 22.07 -8.19
CA PRO A 6 -9.09 21.51 -7.41
C PRO A 6 -8.88 21.75 -5.91
N THR A 7 -9.97 21.87 -5.18
CA THR A 7 -9.94 21.87 -3.72
C THR A 7 -9.61 20.45 -3.24
N MET A 8 -8.63 20.33 -2.36
CA MET A 8 -8.21 19.03 -1.79
C MET A 8 -9.00 18.80 -0.50
N ILE A 9 -9.75 17.72 -0.45
CA ILE A 9 -10.46 17.26 0.75
C ILE A 9 -9.68 16.08 1.34
N HIS A 10 -9.43 16.12 2.64
CA HIS A 10 -8.75 15.07 3.38
C HIS A 10 -9.77 14.27 4.20
N SER A 11 -9.73 12.93 4.09
CA SER A 11 -10.49 12.08 4.99
C SER A 11 -9.76 11.90 6.34
N ASP A 12 -10.50 11.58 7.40
CA ASP A 12 -9.93 11.25 8.72
C ASP A 12 -9.01 10.02 8.68
N ARG A 13 -9.09 9.22 7.61
CA ARG A 13 -8.26 8.02 7.39
C ARG A 13 -7.05 8.27 6.48
N GLY A 14 -6.81 9.53 6.08
CA GLY A 14 -5.63 9.95 5.33
C GLY A 14 -5.76 9.90 3.82
N SER A 15 -6.93 9.61 3.26
CA SER A 15 -7.18 9.73 1.82
C SER A 15 -7.36 11.20 1.43
N VAL A 16 -6.86 11.58 0.26
CA VAL A 16 -6.91 12.95 -0.26
C VAL A 16 -7.69 12.95 -1.56
N PHE A 17 -8.71 13.81 -1.64
CA PHE A 17 -9.58 13.93 -2.81
C PHE A 17 -9.42 15.29 -3.47
N SER A 18 -9.58 15.33 -4.77
CA SER A 18 -9.68 16.57 -5.54
C SER A 18 -11.14 16.83 -5.86
N VAL A 19 -11.70 17.93 -5.37
CA VAL A 19 -13.08 18.33 -5.63
C VAL A 19 -13.08 19.70 -6.29
N PHE A 20 -13.92 19.88 -7.30
CA PHE A 20 -14.15 21.18 -7.93
C PHE A 20 -15.33 21.87 -7.26
N SER A 21 -15.27 23.18 -7.09
CA SER A 21 -16.38 23.96 -6.52
C SER A 21 -17.62 23.96 -7.42
N GLU A 22 -18.81 24.16 -6.84
CA GLU A 22 -20.07 24.30 -7.62
C GLU A 22 -19.97 25.38 -8.69
N GLU A 23 -19.22 26.46 -8.44
CA GLU A 23 -19.05 27.56 -9.38
C GLU A 23 -18.16 27.17 -10.57
N GLU A 24 -17.10 26.40 -10.31
CA GLU A 24 -16.25 25.82 -11.36
C GLU A 24 -17.03 24.84 -12.22
N LEU A 25 -17.92 24.05 -11.62
CA LEU A 25 -18.78 23.09 -12.29
C LEU A 25 -19.89 23.75 -13.11
N LYS A 26 -20.54 24.81 -12.59
CA LYS A 26 -21.52 25.61 -13.34
C LYS A 26 -20.90 26.28 -14.56
N ASN A 27 -19.65 26.71 -14.49
CA ASN A 27 -18.92 27.27 -15.64
C ASN A 27 -18.56 26.21 -16.69
N MET A 28 -18.61 24.92 -16.36
CA MET A 28 -18.40 23.81 -17.29
C MET A 28 -19.64 23.54 -18.17
N THR A 29 -20.84 23.91 -17.74
CA THR A 29 -22.11 23.54 -18.41
C THR A 29 -22.57 24.49 -19.51
N ASN A 30 -21.91 25.63 -19.69
CA ASN A 30 -22.42 26.71 -20.56
C ASN A 30 -21.89 26.75 -22.00
N ASN A 31 -21.20 25.72 -22.50
CA ASN A 31 -20.80 25.66 -23.92
C ASN A 31 -21.05 24.27 -24.54
N SER A 32 -21.37 24.26 -25.83
CA SER A 32 -21.68 23.09 -26.68
C SER A 32 -20.56 22.02 -26.75
N LYS A 33 -19.45 22.19 -26.09
CA LYS A 33 -18.41 21.17 -25.92
C LYS A 33 -18.45 20.62 -24.51
N ARG A 34 -18.52 19.29 -24.41
CA ARG A 34 -18.52 18.60 -23.13
C ARG A 34 -17.14 18.73 -22.49
N LYS A 35 -17.04 19.25 -21.27
CA LYS A 35 -15.82 19.32 -20.49
C LYS A 35 -15.81 18.21 -19.44
N VAL A 36 -14.68 17.55 -19.30
CA VAL A 36 -14.49 16.42 -18.36
C VAL A 36 -13.24 16.70 -17.53
N ALA A 37 -13.33 16.54 -16.22
CA ALA A 37 -12.19 16.51 -15.34
C ALA A 37 -11.56 15.12 -15.38
N ILE A 38 -10.26 15.02 -15.69
CA ILE A 38 -9.56 13.74 -15.75
C ILE A 38 -8.31 13.79 -14.84
N CYS A 39 -8.11 12.73 -14.07
CA CYS A 39 -7.01 12.59 -13.12
C CYS A 39 -6.58 11.11 -13.00
N GLY A 40 -5.68 10.82 -12.08
CA GLY A 40 -5.13 9.49 -11.86
C GLY A 40 -3.85 9.24 -12.62
N ARG A 41 -3.69 8.07 -13.21
CA ARG A 41 -2.47 7.62 -13.91
C ARG A 41 -2.38 8.11 -15.35
N ILE A 42 -2.45 9.42 -15.52
CA ILE A 42 -2.36 10.10 -16.83
C ILE A 42 -1.29 11.18 -16.82
N ASN A 43 -0.76 11.51 -18.01
CA ASN A 43 0.31 12.48 -18.16
C ASN A 43 -0.13 13.93 -17.83
N ASN A 44 -1.35 14.30 -18.20
CA ASN A 44 -1.86 15.66 -18.01
C ASN A 44 -3.21 15.64 -17.28
N SER A 45 -3.18 15.67 -15.95
CA SER A 45 -4.39 15.84 -15.14
C SER A 45 -4.97 17.23 -15.30
N GLY A 46 -6.30 17.32 -15.42
CA GLY A 46 -6.99 18.61 -15.57
C GLY A 46 -8.34 18.50 -16.24
N ILE A 47 -8.80 19.58 -16.88
CA ILE A 47 -10.05 19.63 -17.62
C ILE A 47 -9.75 19.50 -19.10
N VAL A 48 -10.37 18.53 -19.75
CA VAL A 48 -10.31 18.31 -21.21
C VAL A 48 -11.66 18.59 -21.86
N GLU A 49 -11.62 19.17 -23.07
CA GLU A 49 -12.82 19.29 -23.92
C GLU A 49 -12.97 18.00 -24.74
N VAL A 50 -14.11 17.36 -24.60
CA VAL A 50 -14.40 16.04 -25.15
C VAL A 50 -15.43 16.14 -26.27
N PRO A 51 -15.19 15.53 -27.45
CA PRO A 51 -16.18 15.43 -28.50
C PRO A 51 -17.42 14.63 -28.05
N GLU A 52 -18.54 14.85 -28.71
CA GLU A 52 -19.70 13.98 -28.54
C GLU A 52 -19.40 12.60 -29.13
N GLY A 53 -19.78 11.53 -28.43
CA GLY A 53 -19.50 10.15 -28.84
C GLY A 53 -18.06 9.68 -28.59
N ALA A 54 -17.25 10.45 -27.85
CA ALA A 54 -15.87 10.06 -27.54
C ALA A 54 -15.80 8.81 -26.69
N THR A 55 -14.85 7.95 -27.01
CA THR A 55 -14.52 6.76 -26.21
C THR A 55 -13.64 7.13 -25.01
N LEU A 56 -13.56 6.25 -24.02
CA LEU A 56 -12.65 6.43 -22.89
C LEU A 56 -11.16 6.49 -23.36
N ALA A 57 -10.80 5.69 -24.37
CA ALA A 57 -9.47 5.71 -24.97
C ALA A 57 -9.13 7.08 -25.55
N GLU A 58 -10.02 7.68 -26.34
CA GLU A 58 -9.83 9.00 -26.93
C GLU A 58 -9.68 10.10 -25.85
N ILE A 59 -10.44 10.01 -24.77
CA ILE A 59 -10.35 10.97 -23.64
C ILE A 59 -9.00 10.84 -22.92
N ILE A 60 -8.53 9.62 -22.72
CA ILE A 60 -7.20 9.37 -22.13
C ILE A 60 -6.09 9.93 -23.03
N GLU A 61 -6.19 9.74 -24.35
CA GLU A 61 -5.23 10.30 -25.34
C GLU A 61 -5.26 11.85 -25.32
N LEU A 62 -6.42 12.46 -25.24
CA LEU A 62 -6.54 13.94 -25.08
C LEU A 62 -5.85 14.44 -23.83
N ALA A 63 -5.75 13.64 -22.79
CA ALA A 63 -5.02 13.91 -21.56
C ALA A 63 -3.51 13.55 -21.66
N GLY A 64 -3.01 13.20 -22.85
CA GLY A 64 -1.62 12.86 -23.10
C GLY A 64 -1.25 11.39 -22.85
N GLY A 65 -2.25 10.52 -22.76
CA GLY A 65 -2.07 9.08 -22.52
C GLY A 65 -1.77 8.73 -21.05
N ILE A 66 -1.62 7.44 -20.80
CA ILE A 66 -1.33 6.89 -19.49
C ILE A 66 0.13 7.19 -19.10
N LEU A 67 0.34 7.52 -17.83
CA LEU A 67 1.64 7.85 -17.25
C LEU A 67 2.64 6.68 -17.49
N ASP A 68 3.87 7.04 -17.86
CA ASP A 68 4.97 6.09 -18.15
C ASP A 68 4.64 5.04 -19.21
N LYS A 69 3.65 5.30 -20.08
CA LYS A 69 3.17 4.37 -21.13
C LYS A 69 2.76 2.99 -20.59
N ARG A 70 2.23 2.97 -19.37
CA ARG A 70 1.69 1.76 -18.77
C ARG A 70 0.36 1.38 -19.38
N ASP A 71 -0.02 0.12 -19.20
CA ASP A 71 -1.32 -0.36 -19.67
C ASP A 71 -2.47 0.15 -18.78
N PHE A 72 -3.60 0.42 -19.43
CA PHE A 72 -4.83 0.78 -18.77
C PHE A 72 -5.35 -0.40 -17.93
N LYS A 73 -5.74 -0.14 -16.69
CA LYS A 73 -6.39 -1.12 -15.84
C LYS A 73 -7.89 -0.90 -15.76
N GLY A 74 -8.30 0.31 -15.41
CA GLY A 74 -9.69 0.68 -15.26
C GLY A 74 -9.85 2.17 -15.01
N ALA A 75 -11.08 2.65 -15.01
CA ALA A 75 -11.39 4.02 -14.68
C ALA A 75 -12.69 4.14 -13.88
N HIS A 76 -12.67 4.94 -12.84
CA HIS A 76 -13.87 5.41 -12.18
C HIS A 76 -14.35 6.66 -12.91
N VAL A 77 -15.57 6.60 -13.43
CA VAL A 77 -16.23 7.68 -14.13
C VAL A 77 -17.43 8.15 -13.29
N GLY A 78 -17.38 9.39 -12.82
CA GLY A 78 -18.34 9.97 -11.90
C GLY A 78 -17.69 10.48 -10.62
N VAL A 79 -18.52 10.82 -9.63
CA VAL A 79 -18.08 11.27 -8.30
C VAL A 79 -18.68 10.36 -7.24
N PRO A 80 -17.88 9.87 -6.27
CA PRO A 80 -18.41 9.08 -5.18
C PRO A 80 -19.59 9.78 -4.46
N PRO A 81 -20.64 9.10 -4.06
CA PRO A 81 -20.86 7.64 -4.16
C PRO A 81 -21.37 7.14 -5.51
N TYR A 82 -21.58 8.01 -6.47
CA TYR A 82 -22.19 7.71 -7.78
C TYR A 82 -21.13 7.50 -8.87
N GLY A 83 -21.56 6.94 -10.00
CA GLY A 83 -20.73 6.72 -11.18
C GLY A 83 -20.62 5.25 -11.58
N ARG A 84 -19.64 4.96 -12.43
CA ARG A 84 -19.33 3.62 -12.97
C ARG A 84 -17.87 3.30 -12.80
N PHE A 85 -17.53 2.04 -12.63
CA PHE A 85 -16.17 1.55 -12.77
C PHE A 85 -16.01 0.78 -14.08
N LEU A 86 -15.27 1.37 -15.01
CA LEU A 86 -15.07 0.84 -16.35
C LEU A 86 -13.79 0.02 -16.40
N SER A 87 -13.85 -1.15 -17.06
CA SER A 87 -12.74 -2.09 -17.26
C SER A 87 -12.06 -1.90 -18.63
N LYS A 88 -11.06 -2.73 -18.93
CA LYS A 88 -10.42 -2.77 -20.27
C LYS A 88 -11.42 -3.00 -21.42
N GLU A 89 -12.49 -3.75 -21.16
CA GLU A 89 -13.50 -4.06 -22.16
C GLU A 89 -14.37 -2.84 -22.55
N ASP A 90 -14.33 -1.81 -21.73
CA ASP A 90 -15.10 -0.58 -21.94
C ASP A 90 -14.26 0.54 -22.58
N LEU A 91 -12.97 0.33 -22.78
CA LEU A 91 -12.02 1.35 -23.22
C LEU A 91 -12.40 1.98 -24.56
N ASP A 92 -12.82 1.17 -25.51
CA ASP A 92 -13.19 1.57 -26.86
C ASP A 92 -14.71 1.83 -27.04
N LYS A 93 -15.49 1.72 -25.97
CA LYS A 93 -16.90 2.03 -26.00
C LYS A 93 -17.14 3.54 -25.86
N GLU A 94 -18.13 4.04 -26.59
CA GLU A 94 -18.59 5.41 -26.45
C GLU A 94 -19.09 5.65 -25.01
N LEU A 95 -18.61 6.73 -24.40
CA LEU A 95 -19.07 7.12 -23.07
C LEU A 95 -20.40 7.85 -23.16
N ASP A 96 -21.44 7.22 -22.64
CA ASP A 96 -22.73 7.87 -22.44
C ASP A 96 -22.66 8.80 -21.21
N PHE A 97 -22.47 10.08 -21.46
CA PHE A 97 -22.40 11.09 -20.42
C PHE A 97 -23.75 11.41 -19.78
N ASP A 98 -24.85 10.97 -20.34
CA ASP A 98 -26.21 11.18 -19.80
C ASP A 98 -26.53 10.13 -18.71
N LEU A 99 -25.78 9.02 -18.69
CA LEU A 99 -25.82 8.03 -17.59
C LEU A 99 -25.22 8.52 -16.26
N PHE A 100 -24.44 9.59 -16.29
CA PHE A 100 -23.80 10.16 -15.10
C PHE A 100 -24.64 11.31 -14.55
N ASP A 101 -25.89 11.02 -14.11
CA ASP A 101 -26.82 11.98 -13.50
C ASP A 101 -26.18 13.36 -13.29
N ASN A 102 -26.68 14.40 -13.85
CA ASN A 102 -26.36 15.84 -13.83
C ASN A 102 -25.15 16.36 -12.98
N TYR A 103 -24.39 15.50 -12.33
CA TYR A 103 -23.30 15.78 -11.41
C TYR A 103 -21.95 15.33 -11.99
N ILE A 104 -21.08 16.26 -12.12
CA ILE A 104 -19.61 16.20 -12.29
C ILE A 104 -19.08 15.06 -13.18
N ARG A 105 -18.71 15.43 -14.37
CA ARG A 105 -17.98 14.58 -15.32
C ARG A 105 -16.53 14.47 -14.89
N ALA A 106 -16.26 13.55 -13.99
CA ALA A 106 -14.92 13.27 -13.51
C ALA A 106 -14.51 11.84 -13.92
N ILE A 107 -13.26 11.68 -14.33
CA ILE A 107 -12.66 10.40 -14.68
C ILE A 107 -11.38 10.23 -13.88
N ASN A 108 -11.29 9.19 -13.09
CA ASN A 108 -10.07 8.79 -12.38
C ASN A 108 -9.52 7.51 -13.01
N VAL A 109 -8.40 7.63 -13.70
CA VAL A 109 -7.77 6.54 -14.47
C VAL A 109 -6.79 5.75 -13.62
N LEU A 110 -6.85 4.43 -13.70
CA LEU A 110 -5.94 3.47 -13.08
C LEU A 110 -5.10 2.77 -14.15
N SER A 111 -3.84 2.52 -13.82
CA SER A 111 -2.95 1.68 -14.61
C SER A 111 -2.76 0.30 -13.98
N GLU A 112 -2.10 -0.62 -14.67
CA GLU A 112 -1.77 -1.95 -14.12
C GLU A 112 -0.90 -1.91 -12.86
N GLU A 113 -0.27 -0.76 -12.55
CA GLU A 113 0.47 -0.56 -11.32
C GLU A 113 -0.43 -0.30 -10.09
N ASP A 114 -1.73 -0.06 -10.29
CA ASP A 114 -2.66 0.20 -9.20
C ASP A 114 -3.31 -1.09 -8.70
N CYS A 115 -3.27 -1.30 -7.38
CA CYS A 115 -3.97 -2.40 -6.73
C CYS A 115 -5.45 -2.10 -6.61
N ILE A 116 -6.30 -3.00 -7.10
CA ILE A 116 -7.74 -2.82 -7.05
C ILE A 116 -8.28 -2.81 -5.60
N VAL A 117 -7.69 -3.59 -4.70
CA VAL A 117 -8.07 -3.61 -3.27
C VAL A 117 -7.74 -2.29 -2.59
N GLN A 118 -6.58 -1.70 -2.89
CA GLN A 118 -6.21 -0.38 -2.37
C GLN A 118 -7.08 0.72 -2.97
N TYR A 119 -7.41 0.60 -4.24
CA TYR A 119 -8.34 1.52 -4.88
C TYR A 119 -9.74 1.42 -4.28
N ALA A 120 -10.27 0.23 -4.08
CA ALA A 120 -11.57 0.00 -3.45
C ALA A 120 -11.62 0.57 -2.02
N LYS A 121 -10.54 0.43 -1.24
CA LYS A 121 -10.40 1.10 0.07
C LYS A 121 -10.45 2.62 -0.04
N PHE A 122 -9.67 3.17 -0.97
CA PHE A 122 -9.64 4.61 -1.24
C PHE A 122 -11.03 5.12 -1.65
N TYR A 123 -11.71 4.43 -2.56
CA TYR A 123 -13.06 4.76 -2.99
C TYR A 123 -14.03 4.76 -1.80
N THR A 124 -14.05 3.69 -1.00
CA THR A 124 -14.95 3.58 0.18
C THR A 124 -14.69 4.70 1.18
N ASP A 125 -13.43 5.02 1.44
CA ASP A 125 -13.04 6.12 2.31
C ASP A 125 -13.47 7.48 1.75
N SER A 126 -13.42 7.65 0.42
CA SER A 126 -13.93 8.82 -0.30
C SER A 126 -15.42 9.01 -0.10
N VAL A 127 -16.20 7.93 -0.28
CA VAL A 127 -17.66 7.95 -0.08
C VAL A 127 -18.00 8.37 1.35
N ILE A 128 -17.34 7.75 2.34
CA ILE A 128 -17.54 8.09 3.76
C ILE A 128 -17.24 9.57 4.00
N GLY A 129 -16.08 10.06 3.53
CA GLY A 129 -15.65 11.45 3.75
C GLY A 129 -16.56 12.48 3.07
N LEU A 130 -16.97 12.23 1.83
CA LEU A 130 -17.87 13.13 1.10
C LEU A 130 -19.26 13.19 1.73
N MET A 131 -19.85 12.05 2.07
CA MET A 131 -21.19 12.01 2.68
C MET A 131 -21.22 12.62 4.08
N GLN A 132 -20.13 12.56 4.83
CA GLN A 132 -20.00 13.23 6.14
C GLN A 132 -19.94 14.76 6.02
N ASN A 133 -19.29 15.28 4.96
CA ASN A 133 -18.99 16.71 4.84
C ASN A 133 -20.01 17.49 3.98
N GLU A 134 -20.64 16.89 2.97
CA GLU A 134 -21.46 17.60 1.98
C GLU A 134 -22.98 17.45 2.17
N GLY A 135 -23.43 16.91 3.30
CA GLY A 135 -24.77 17.28 3.77
C GLY A 135 -25.95 16.41 3.38
N SER A 136 -25.78 15.18 2.90
CA SER A 136 -26.87 14.20 3.01
C SER A 136 -26.69 13.31 4.24
N LEU A 137 -26.65 13.94 5.41
CA LEU A 137 -26.53 13.23 6.72
C LEU A 137 -27.61 12.14 6.88
N LYS A 138 -28.78 12.31 6.27
CA LYS A 138 -29.87 11.31 6.32
C LYS A 138 -29.52 10.07 5.48
N ASP A 139 -28.98 10.24 4.30
CA ASP A 139 -28.62 9.12 3.43
C ASP A 139 -27.33 8.45 3.91
N TYR A 140 -26.37 9.23 4.45
CA TYR A 140 -25.20 8.68 5.12
C TYR A 140 -25.56 7.79 6.32
N ALA A 141 -26.51 8.22 7.17
CA ALA A 141 -26.92 7.43 8.32
C ALA A 141 -27.47 6.03 7.94
N LYS A 142 -28.01 5.86 6.73
CA LYS A 142 -28.50 4.57 6.24
C LYS A 142 -27.38 3.62 5.83
N VAL A 143 -26.32 4.16 5.25
CA VAL A 143 -25.23 3.38 4.64
C VAL A 143 -23.93 3.42 5.43
N GLN A 144 -23.88 4.14 6.55
CA GLN A 144 -22.67 4.27 7.38
C GLN A 144 -22.13 2.91 7.80
N GLU A 145 -22.98 2.08 8.40
CA GLU A 145 -22.56 0.77 8.92
C GLU A 145 -22.10 -0.17 7.79
N PRO A 146 -22.85 -0.32 6.67
CA PRO A 146 -22.37 -1.09 5.51
C PRO A 146 -21.03 -0.59 4.96
N LEU A 147 -20.86 0.72 4.75
CA LEU A 147 -19.62 1.29 4.22
C LEU A 147 -18.42 1.06 5.15
N GLU A 148 -18.60 1.22 6.45
CA GLU A 148 -17.55 0.93 7.42
C GLU A 148 -17.16 -0.55 7.43
N LYS A 149 -18.13 -1.46 7.30
CA LYS A 149 -17.86 -2.90 7.15
C LYS A 149 -17.12 -3.22 5.86
N VAL A 150 -17.51 -2.62 4.74
CA VAL A 150 -16.79 -2.74 3.46
C VAL A 150 -15.35 -2.33 3.63
N TRP A 151 -15.09 -1.15 4.21
CA TRP A 151 -13.74 -0.67 4.45
C TRP A 151 -12.92 -1.63 5.33
N GLN A 152 -13.51 -2.13 6.42
CA GLN A 152 -12.84 -3.07 7.33
C GLN A 152 -12.49 -4.39 6.64
N ILE A 153 -13.36 -4.91 5.77
CA ILE A 153 -13.10 -6.12 5.00
C ILE A 153 -11.95 -5.89 4.03
N LEU A 154 -11.98 -4.81 3.25
CA LEU A 154 -10.90 -4.46 2.32
C LEU A 154 -9.57 -4.23 3.06
N ASP A 155 -9.61 -3.65 4.26
CA ASP A 155 -8.44 -3.50 5.11
C ASP A 155 -7.87 -4.85 5.56
N ARG A 156 -8.73 -5.82 5.93
CA ARG A 156 -8.29 -7.20 6.24
C ARG A 156 -7.69 -7.88 5.01
N ILE A 157 -8.33 -7.76 3.83
CA ILE A 157 -7.81 -8.30 2.57
C ILE A 157 -6.42 -7.73 2.28
N SER A 158 -6.25 -6.42 2.39
CA SER A 158 -4.95 -5.76 2.15
C SER A 158 -3.86 -6.15 3.14
N LYS A 159 -4.22 -6.80 4.24
CA LYS A 159 -3.32 -7.23 5.33
C LYS A 159 -3.13 -8.75 5.42
N GLY A 160 -3.70 -9.54 4.49
CA GLY A 160 -3.65 -11.00 4.54
C GLY A 160 -4.37 -11.59 5.76
N ARG A 161 -5.47 -10.98 6.18
CA ARG A 161 -6.27 -11.39 7.35
C ARG A 161 -7.71 -11.69 6.99
N SER A 162 -7.94 -12.11 5.76
CA SER A 162 -9.25 -12.36 5.18
C SER A 162 -9.38 -13.81 4.72
N ASN A 163 -10.58 -14.18 4.34
CA ASN A 163 -10.90 -15.49 3.76
C ASN A 163 -11.94 -15.30 2.64
N MET A 164 -12.15 -16.32 1.83
CA MET A 164 -13.05 -16.26 0.67
C MET A 164 -14.50 -15.85 1.01
N ARG A 165 -14.95 -16.08 2.25
CA ARG A 165 -16.27 -15.63 2.71
C ARG A 165 -16.38 -14.10 2.69
N ASP A 166 -15.26 -13.39 2.86
CA ASP A 166 -15.25 -11.92 2.85
C ASP A 166 -15.67 -11.33 1.49
N ILE A 167 -15.41 -12.00 0.36
CA ILE A 167 -15.89 -11.56 -0.96
C ILE A 167 -17.43 -11.60 -1.05
N TYR A 168 -18.04 -12.66 -0.52
CA TYR A 168 -19.50 -12.76 -0.52
C TYR A 168 -20.14 -11.70 0.38
N ILE A 169 -19.52 -11.40 1.51
CA ILE A 169 -19.97 -10.32 2.40
C ILE A 169 -19.82 -8.96 1.70
N LEU A 170 -18.69 -8.72 1.00
CA LEU A 170 -18.51 -7.48 0.23
C LEU A 170 -19.60 -7.29 -0.82
N ARG A 171 -19.98 -8.35 -1.56
CA ARG A 171 -21.06 -8.29 -2.54
C ARG A 171 -22.39 -7.91 -1.89
N SER A 172 -22.76 -8.59 -0.80
CA SER A 172 -23.98 -8.31 -0.07
C SER A 172 -24.04 -6.89 0.48
N LEU A 173 -22.93 -6.36 1.00
CA LEU A 173 -22.84 -4.98 1.48
C LEU A 173 -22.90 -3.96 0.33
N ALA A 174 -22.30 -4.27 -0.82
CA ALA A 174 -22.38 -3.41 -2.01
C ALA A 174 -23.81 -3.30 -2.53
N GLU A 175 -24.54 -4.42 -2.55
CA GLU A 175 -25.96 -4.47 -2.92
C GLU A 175 -26.82 -3.67 -1.92
N GLU A 176 -26.60 -3.84 -0.61
CA GLU A 176 -27.27 -3.06 0.44
C GLU A 176 -27.07 -1.54 0.26
N VAL A 177 -25.84 -1.10 0.02
CA VAL A 177 -25.53 0.33 -0.25
C VAL A 177 -26.22 0.82 -1.52
N LYS A 178 -26.24 -0.01 -2.58
CA LYS A 178 -26.90 0.30 -3.85
C LYS A 178 -28.40 0.53 -3.67
N GLU A 179 -29.06 -0.36 -2.93
CA GLU A 179 -30.49 -0.27 -2.64
C GLU A 179 -30.84 0.94 -1.78
N GLU A 180 -30.10 1.16 -0.67
CA GLU A 180 -30.37 2.28 0.25
C GLU A 180 -30.15 3.66 -0.39
N LEU A 181 -29.19 3.77 -1.32
CA LEU A 181 -28.91 4.99 -2.09
C LEU A 181 -29.72 5.07 -3.39
N ASN A 182 -30.57 4.09 -3.68
CA ASN A 182 -31.35 4.00 -4.93
C ASN A 182 -30.48 4.17 -6.19
N GLN A 183 -29.30 3.52 -6.20
CA GLN A 183 -28.34 3.61 -7.29
C GLN A 183 -28.68 2.65 -8.42
N LYS A 184 -28.54 3.10 -9.67
CA LYS A 184 -28.65 2.23 -10.85
C LYS A 184 -27.41 1.32 -10.98
N HIS A 185 -26.25 1.84 -10.66
CA HIS A 185 -24.96 1.18 -10.72
C HIS A 185 -24.22 1.35 -9.39
N ASN A 186 -23.45 0.35 -8.98
CA ASN A 186 -22.62 0.42 -7.79
C ASN A 186 -21.17 0.08 -8.13
N ILE A 187 -20.28 1.02 -7.88
CA ILE A 187 -18.85 0.92 -8.22
C ILE A 187 -18.16 -0.25 -7.51
N MET A 188 -18.55 -0.53 -6.25
CA MET A 188 -17.98 -1.66 -5.51
C MET A 188 -18.39 -3.01 -6.12
N GLU A 189 -19.64 -3.13 -6.53
CA GLU A 189 -20.16 -4.31 -7.24
C GLU A 189 -19.37 -4.53 -8.54
N GLU A 190 -19.23 -3.48 -9.36
CA GLU A 190 -18.47 -3.52 -10.63
C GLU A 190 -16.98 -3.85 -10.40
N ILE A 191 -16.35 -3.33 -9.35
CA ILE A 191 -14.98 -3.69 -8.97
C ILE A 191 -14.88 -5.17 -8.60
N ILE A 192 -15.80 -5.68 -7.79
CA ILE A 192 -15.78 -7.09 -7.35
C ILE A 192 -15.99 -8.02 -8.55
N GLU A 193 -16.84 -7.65 -9.50
CA GLU A 193 -17.11 -8.47 -10.69
C GLU A 193 -15.92 -8.47 -11.66
N ASN A 194 -15.44 -7.29 -12.04
CA ASN A 194 -14.39 -7.14 -13.04
C ASN A 194 -13.00 -7.58 -12.56
N TYR A 195 -12.74 -7.57 -11.24
CA TYR A 195 -11.43 -7.87 -10.64
C TYR A 195 -11.49 -8.97 -9.58
N TYR A 196 -12.46 -9.88 -9.73
CA TYR A 196 -12.65 -10.99 -8.81
C TYR A 196 -11.38 -11.81 -8.60
N ASP A 197 -10.66 -12.12 -9.66
CA ASP A 197 -9.44 -12.94 -9.60
C ASP A 197 -8.32 -12.21 -8.85
N GLU A 198 -8.14 -10.91 -9.06
CA GLU A 198 -7.14 -10.12 -8.33
C GLU A 198 -7.49 -10.05 -6.84
N ILE A 199 -8.77 -9.87 -6.48
CA ILE A 199 -9.21 -9.87 -5.08
C ILE A 199 -9.03 -11.25 -4.46
N LYS A 200 -9.36 -12.31 -5.19
CA LYS A 200 -9.18 -13.71 -4.76
C LYS A 200 -7.73 -14.03 -4.47
N GLU A 201 -6.79 -13.61 -5.32
CA GLU A 201 -5.36 -13.82 -5.10
C GLU A 201 -4.84 -13.09 -3.86
N HIS A 202 -5.38 -11.90 -3.54
CA HIS A 202 -5.07 -11.23 -2.27
C HIS A 202 -5.49 -12.06 -1.06
N ILE A 203 -6.53 -12.89 -1.19
CA ILE A 203 -7.11 -13.66 -0.10
C ILE A 203 -6.51 -15.06 -0.01
N GLU A 204 -6.41 -15.79 -1.13
CA GLU A 204 -5.96 -17.18 -1.15
C GLU A 204 -4.44 -17.31 -1.17
N ASP A 205 -3.78 -16.41 -1.91
CA ASP A 205 -2.34 -16.47 -2.13
C ASP A 205 -1.57 -15.43 -1.30
N ASP A 206 -2.26 -14.62 -0.49
CA ASP A 206 -1.68 -13.45 0.20
C ASP A 206 -0.86 -12.59 -0.76
N ARG A 207 -1.35 -12.39 -1.99
CA ARG A 207 -0.60 -11.81 -3.10
C ARG A 207 -1.21 -10.51 -3.59
N CYS A 208 -0.36 -9.50 -3.76
CA CYS A 208 -0.69 -8.26 -4.43
C CYS A 208 0.28 -8.05 -5.59
N TYR A 209 -0.18 -8.13 -6.84
CA TYR A 209 0.68 -7.99 -8.03
C TYR A 209 1.36 -6.63 -8.12
N THR A 210 0.67 -5.59 -7.71
CA THR A 210 1.19 -4.22 -7.73
C THR A 210 2.07 -3.90 -6.53
N MET A 211 2.19 -4.83 -5.59
CA MET A 211 2.95 -4.70 -4.33
C MET A 211 2.52 -3.50 -3.45
N GLN A 212 1.35 -2.92 -3.69
CA GLN A 212 0.83 -1.81 -2.88
C GLN A 212 0.27 -2.27 -1.53
N CYS A 213 -0.10 -3.57 -1.41
CA CYS A 213 -0.52 -4.18 -0.14
C CYS A 213 0.70 -4.68 0.63
N ASN A 214 1.35 -3.79 1.38
CA ASN A 214 2.65 -4.02 2.03
C ASN A 214 2.70 -5.23 2.99
N ASN A 215 1.56 -5.73 3.45
CA ASN A 215 1.50 -6.87 4.37
C ASN A 215 1.40 -8.22 3.64
N LEU A 216 1.16 -8.21 2.33
CA LEU A 216 1.03 -9.43 1.55
C LEU A 216 2.38 -9.89 1.03
N ILE A 217 2.70 -9.64 -0.22
CA ILE A 217 3.87 -10.22 -0.84
C ILE A 217 5.06 -9.30 -0.84
N LYS A 218 6.19 -9.88 -0.48
CA LYS A 218 7.47 -9.19 -0.38
C LYS A 218 8.47 -9.59 -1.46
N LEU A 219 8.21 -10.70 -2.18
CA LEU A 219 9.09 -11.22 -3.23
C LEU A 219 8.26 -11.80 -4.36
N THR A 220 8.59 -11.47 -5.61
CA THR A 220 7.94 -11.98 -6.81
C THR A 220 8.98 -12.48 -7.80
N ILE A 221 8.69 -13.59 -8.50
CA ILE A 221 9.50 -14.09 -9.62
C ILE A 221 8.86 -13.64 -10.91
N THR A 222 9.55 -12.77 -11.65
CA THR A 222 9.06 -12.20 -12.91
C THR A 222 9.33 -13.13 -14.11
N GLU A 223 8.76 -12.77 -15.25
CA GLU A 223 8.97 -13.47 -16.55
C GLU A 223 10.44 -13.50 -17.02
N LYS A 224 11.31 -12.66 -16.47
CA LYS A 224 12.77 -12.73 -16.69
C LYS A 224 13.40 -14.04 -16.21
N CYS A 225 12.62 -14.87 -15.47
CA CYS A 225 13.12 -16.12 -14.91
C CYS A 225 13.48 -17.13 -16.00
N ILE A 226 14.73 -17.56 -16.03
CA ILE A 226 15.25 -18.56 -16.97
C ILE A 226 15.19 -20.01 -16.44
N GLY A 227 14.58 -20.24 -15.28
CA GLY A 227 14.41 -21.58 -14.69
C GLY A 227 15.71 -22.26 -14.25
N CYS A 228 16.77 -21.50 -13.93
CA CYS A 228 18.10 -22.06 -13.57
C CYS A 228 18.12 -22.79 -12.22
N GLY A 229 17.14 -22.56 -11.32
CA GLY A 229 17.00 -23.23 -10.04
C GLY A 229 17.96 -22.77 -8.94
N ILE A 230 18.74 -21.70 -9.13
CA ILE A 230 19.64 -21.18 -8.10
C ILE A 230 18.85 -20.74 -6.87
N CYS A 231 17.75 -19.99 -7.07
CA CYS A 231 16.87 -19.54 -5.98
C CYS A 231 16.31 -20.69 -5.15
N GLN A 232 15.97 -21.81 -5.77
CA GLN A 232 15.51 -23.03 -5.08
C GLN A 232 16.62 -23.63 -4.21
N ARG A 233 17.86 -23.72 -4.72
CA ARG A 233 18.98 -24.30 -3.96
C ARG A 233 19.40 -23.46 -2.76
N VAL A 234 19.21 -22.15 -2.79
CA VAL A 234 19.59 -21.27 -1.67
C VAL A 234 18.46 -21.02 -0.70
N CYS A 235 17.26 -21.52 -0.98
CA CYS A 235 16.10 -21.33 -0.12
C CYS A 235 16.23 -22.13 1.18
N PRO A 236 16.24 -21.49 2.36
CA PRO A 236 16.44 -22.19 3.62
C PRO A 236 15.21 -23.00 4.09
N VAL A 237 14.07 -22.82 3.45
CA VAL A 237 12.80 -23.45 3.79
C VAL A 237 12.19 -24.22 2.61
N ASP A 238 12.94 -24.40 1.52
CA ASP A 238 12.53 -25.15 0.33
C ASP A 238 11.14 -24.76 -0.21
N CYS A 239 10.84 -23.46 -0.19
CA CYS A 239 9.55 -22.94 -0.64
C CYS A 239 9.53 -22.52 -2.13
N ILE A 240 10.58 -22.81 -2.90
CA ILE A 240 10.65 -22.45 -4.33
C ILE A 240 10.67 -23.73 -5.16
N ALA A 241 9.69 -23.87 -6.06
CA ALA A 241 9.51 -25.03 -6.93
C ALA A 241 9.44 -24.64 -8.40
N GLY A 242 9.47 -25.64 -9.29
CA GLY A 242 9.31 -25.52 -10.73
C GLY A 242 10.30 -26.39 -11.50
N GLU A 243 10.02 -26.63 -12.78
CA GLU A 243 10.81 -27.46 -13.67
C GLU A 243 12.01 -26.69 -14.24
N LYS A 244 13.00 -27.44 -14.72
CA LYS A 244 14.19 -26.84 -15.38
C LYS A 244 13.80 -26.10 -16.64
N LYS A 245 14.28 -24.86 -16.79
CA LYS A 245 13.95 -23.93 -17.89
C LYS A 245 12.53 -23.35 -17.85
N GLU A 246 11.76 -23.58 -16.78
CA GLU A 246 10.46 -22.94 -16.56
C GLU A 246 10.56 -21.89 -15.46
N GLN A 247 9.64 -20.94 -15.49
CA GLN A 247 9.54 -19.93 -14.42
C GLN A 247 9.31 -20.61 -13.08
N ARG A 248 10.13 -20.24 -12.09
CA ARG A 248 10.00 -20.75 -10.72
C ARG A 248 8.79 -20.12 -10.03
N ARG A 249 8.27 -20.81 -9.02
CA ARG A 249 7.15 -20.35 -8.18
C ARG A 249 7.54 -20.40 -6.72
N ILE A 250 7.03 -19.43 -5.94
CA ILE A 250 7.23 -19.37 -4.49
C ILE A 250 5.96 -19.86 -3.81
N ASP A 251 6.11 -20.81 -2.90
CA ASP A 251 5.06 -21.15 -1.94
C ASP A 251 5.12 -20.13 -0.79
N TYR A 252 4.21 -19.16 -0.82
CA TYR A 252 4.19 -18.08 0.15
C TYR A 252 3.77 -18.49 1.55
N ASN A 253 3.06 -19.62 1.69
CA ASN A 253 2.72 -20.18 3.00
C ASN A 253 3.97 -20.62 3.76
N ARG A 254 4.98 -21.09 3.03
CA ARG A 254 6.26 -21.53 3.59
C ARG A 254 7.34 -20.44 3.55
N CYS A 255 7.21 -19.47 2.68
CA CYS A 255 8.21 -18.42 2.48
C CYS A 255 8.36 -17.55 3.73
N THR A 256 9.59 -17.45 4.26
CA THR A 256 9.94 -16.57 5.39
C THR A 256 10.31 -15.15 4.97
N HIS A 257 10.23 -14.82 3.69
CA HIS A 257 10.61 -13.52 3.10
C HIS A 257 12.05 -13.09 3.38
N CYS A 258 12.98 -14.02 3.56
CA CYS A 258 14.37 -13.73 3.91
C CYS A 258 15.17 -13.01 2.81
N GLY A 259 14.71 -13.04 1.54
CA GLY A 259 15.35 -12.36 0.42
C GLY A 259 16.58 -13.05 -0.17
N ARG A 260 16.98 -14.23 0.34
CA ARG A 260 18.19 -14.93 -0.13
C ARG A 260 18.11 -15.32 -1.62
N CYS A 261 16.92 -15.66 -2.10
CA CYS A 261 16.67 -15.98 -3.50
C CYS A 261 16.85 -14.76 -4.41
N LEU A 262 16.47 -13.55 -3.94
CA LEU A 262 16.64 -12.30 -4.67
C LEU A 262 18.13 -12.01 -4.87
N SER A 263 18.93 -12.06 -3.81
CA SER A 263 20.37 -11.81 -3.88
C SER A 263 21.13 -12.84 -4.72
N ALA A 264 20.58 -14.05 -4.88
CA ALA A 264 21.22 -15.13 -5.62
C ALA A 264 20.78 -15.23 -7.08
N CYS A 265 19.80 -14.42 -7.53
CA CYS A 265 19.27 -14.50 -8.89
C CYS A 265 20.24 -13.88 -9.90
N PRO A 266 20.80 -14.67 -10.87
CA PRO A 266 21.82 -14.16 -11.79
C PRO A 266 21.27 -13.28 -12.91
N VAL A 267 19.95 -13.21 -13.04
CA VAL A 267 19.25 -12.46 -14.10
C VAL A 267 18.26 -11.43 -13.54
N ASP A 268 18.35 -11.13 -12.26
CA ASP A 268 17.47 -10.18 -11.55
C ASP A 268 15.98 -10.42 -11.81
N ALA A 269 15.59 -11.69 -11.92
CA ALA A 269 14.20 -12.09 -12.14
C ALA A 269 13.37 -12.08 -10.86
N ILE A 270 13.96 -11.88 -9.69
CA ILE A 270 13.26 -11.83 -8.41
C ILE A 270 13.27 -10.40 -7.93
N THR A 271 12.07 -9.85 -7.68
CA THR A 271 11.89 -8.47 -7.23
C THR A 271 11.29 -8.43 -5.83
N ALA A 272 11.60 -7.38 -5.08
CA ALA A 272 10.95 -7.06 -3.82
C ALA A 272 9.97 -5.90 -4.01
N GLY A 273 9.00 -5.78 -3.11
CA GLY A 273 8.06 -4.66 -3.11
C GLY A 273 8.80 -3.31 -3.07
N ASP A 274 8.34 -2.33 -3.85
CA ASP A 274 8.88 -0.98 -3.91
C ASP A 274 7.94 0.01 -3.21
N ASN A 275 8.47 0.74 -2.23
CA ASN A 275 7.74 1.77 -1.49
C ASN A 275 8.15 3.20 -1.89
N THR A 276 8.91 3.37 -2.97
CA THR A 276 9.46 4.68 -3.39
C THR A 276 8.35 5.68 -3.67
N LEU A 277 7.32 5.30 -4.44
CA LEU A 277 6.19 6.18 -4.74
C LEU A 277 5.42 6.59 -3.49
N LYS A 278 5.23 5.64 -2.55
CA LYS A 278 4.61 5.96 -1.26
C LYS A 278 5.43 6.97 -0.47
N PHE A 279 6.73 6.80 -0.45
CA PHE A 279 7.66 7.74 0.20
C PHE A 279 7.60 9.13 -0.43
N ILE A 280 7.65 9.23 -1.77
CA ILE A 280 7.54 10.50 -2.50
C ILE A 280 6.20 11.18 -2.20
N ARG A 281 5.10 10.44 -2.19
CA ARG A 281 3.79 10.97 -1.84
C ARG A 281 3.75 11.50 -0.41
N ASP A 282 4.29 10.74 0.55
CA ASP A 282 4.34 11.18 1.95
C ASP A 282 5.16 12.46 2.12
N LEU A 283 6.28 12.62 1.39
CA LEU A 283 7.06 13.87 1.34
C LEU A 283 6.30 15.05 0.76
N SER A 284 5.36 14.79 -0.15
CA SER A 284 4.58 15.82 -0.84
C SER A 284 3.25 16.14 -0.12
N THR A 285 2.90 15.40 0.94
CA THR A 285 1.62 15.57 1.64
C THR A 285 1.71 16.78 2.60
N PRO A 286 0.84 17.79 2.44
CA PRO A 286 0.83 18.96 3.33
C PRO A 286 0.57 18.56 4.79
N ASN A 287 1.16 19.27 5.73
CA ASN A 287 1.00 19.09 7.17
C ASN A 287 1.41 17.71 7.70
N LYS A 288 2.16 16.93 6.91
CA LYS A 288 2.70 15.64 7.31
C LYS A 288 4.20 15.75 7.49
N LEU A 289 4.67 15.37 8.65
CA LEU A 289 6.09 15.37 8.98
C LEU A 289 6.67 13.99 8.69
N VAL A 290 7.68 13.94 7.84
CA VAL A 290 8.34 12.69 7.45
C VAL A 290 9.66 12.53 8.17
N ILE A 291 9.77 11.50 8.99
CA ILE A 291 11.01 11.12 9.67
C ILE A 291 11.55 9.82 9.10
N THR A 292 12.86 9.70 9.01
CA THR A 292 13.51 8.46 8.57
C THR A 292 14.43 7.92 9.64
N GLN A 293 14.59 6.59 9.64
CA GLN A 293 15.65 5.88 10.35
C GLN A 293 16.46 5.05 9.36
N MET A 294 17.75 5.03 9.49
CA MET A 294 18.65 4.25 8.64
C MET A 294 19.31 3.12 9.42
N ALA A 295 19.33 1.92 8.81
CA ALA A 295 20.03 0.77 9.40
C ALA A 295 21.54 0.92 9.29
N PRO A 296 22.32 0.34 10.24
CA PRO A 296 23.78 0.37 10.19
C PRO A 296 24.38 -0.15 8.88
N ALA A 297 23.83 -1.23 8.31
CA ALA A 297 24.33 -1.79 7.06
C ALA A 297 24.10 -0.86 5.85
N VAL A 298 23.04 -0.06 5.84
CA VAL A 298 22.74 0.86 4.73
C VAL A 298 23.77 2.00 4.66
N ARG A 299 24.30 2.45 5.80
CA ARG A 299 25.32 3.51 5.86
C ARG A 299 26.59 3.17 5.08
N VAL A 300 26.87 1.88 4.91
CA VAL A 300 28.03 1.37 4.18
C VAL A 300 27.63 0.94 2.78
N ALA A 301 26.60 0.09 2.64
CA ALA A 301 26.23 -0.51 1.36
C ALA A 301 25.74 0.50 0.30
N ILE A 302 25.04 1.56 0.71
CA ILE A 302 24.52 2.55 -0.26
C ILE A 302 25.64 3.34 -0.93
N GLY A 303 26.76 3.52 -0.26
CA GLY A 303 27.94 4.22 -0.82
C GLY A 303 28.43 3.58 -2.12
N GLU A 304 28.48 2.26 -2.16
CA GLU A 304 28.92 1.51 -3.35
C GLU A 304 28.02 1.78 -4.58
N ALA A 305 26.71 1.92 -4.37
CA ALA A 305 25.77 2.25 -5.45
C ALA A 305 25.99 3.67 -6.03
N PHE A 306 26.64 4.55 -5.29
CA PHE A 306 27.02 5.91 -5.71
C PHE A 306 28.52 6.06 -6.06
N GLY A 307 29.24 4.95 -6.23
CA GLY A 307 30.63 4.93 -6.66
C GLY A 307 31.65 5.26 -5.59
N PHE A 308 31.30 5.15 -4.30
CA PHE A 308 32.24 5.20 -3.19
C PHE A 308 32.98 3.86 -3.02
N GLU A 309 34.12 3.88 -2.35
CA GLU A 309 34.87 2.66 -2.11
C GLU A 309 34.07 1.65 -1.26
N PRO A 310 34.20 0.33 -1.55
CA PRO A 310 33.56 -0.70 -0.78
C PRO A 310 33.89 -0.59 0.71
N GLY A 311 32.86 -0.55 1.55
CA GLY A 311 33.02 -0.43 3.00
C GLY A 311 33.15 1.01 3.53
N GLU A 312 33.11 2.03 2.67
CA GLU A 312 33.12 3.43 3.13
C GLU A 312 31.81 3.78 3.86
N ASN A 313 31.92 4.35 5.06
CA ASN A 313 30.75 4.84 5.79
C ASN A 313 30.31 6.20 5.26
N VAL A 314 29.16 6.21 4.60
CA VAL A 314 28.57 7.42 4.00
C VAL A 314 27.37 7.98 4.79
N GLU A 315 27.28 7.68 6.09
CA GLU A 315 26.16 8.07 6.97
C GLU A 315 25.76 9.54 6.86
N HIS A 316 26.72 10.44 6.98
CA HIS A 316 26.46 11.88 6.92
C HIS A 316 26.04 12.33 5.52
N LYS A 317 26.57 11.72 4.47
CA LYS A 317 26.19 11.99 3.07
C LYS A 317 24.77 11.52 2.81
N LEU A 318 24.43 10.32 3.31
CA LEU A 318 23.06 9.78 3.22
C LEU A 318 22.06 10.68 3.96
N ALA A 319 22.38 11.08 5.19
CA ALA A 319 21.52 11.98 5.97
C ALA A 319 21.33 13.33 5.28
N ALA A 320 22.38 13.89 4.68
CA ALA A 320 22.28 15.13 3.90
C ALA A 320 21.44 14.95 2.64
N GLY A 321 21.59 13.83 1.94
CA GLY A 321 20.77 13.47 0.77
C GLY A 321 19.28 13.38 1.09
N LEU A 322 18.93 12.66 2.16
CA LEU A 322 17.55 12.52 2.62
C LEU A 322 16.91 13.86 2.98
N ARG A 323 17.64 14.75 3.67
CA ARG A 323 17.16 16.11 3.94
C ARG A 323 16.94 16.92 2.67
N LYS A 324 17.80 16.76 1.66
CA LYS A 324 17.62 17.41 0.35
C LYS A 324 16.39 16.89 -0.41
N LEU A 325 16.00 15.65 -0.18
CA LEU A 325 14.76 15.06 -0.72
C LEU A 325 13.50 15.56 -0.02
N GLY A 326 13.63 16.29 1.10
CA GLY A 326 12.50 16.83 1.84
C GLY A 326 12.15 16.07 3.12
N VAL A 327 13.01 15.15 3.59
CA VAL A 327 12.83 14.49 4.88
C VAL A 327 13.09 15.49 6.01
N ASP A 328 12.15 15.63 6.93
CA ASP A 328 12.24 16.60 8.03
C ASP A 328 13.30 16.23 9.06
N TYR A 329 13.32 14.94 9.47
CA TYR A 329 14.31 14.45 10.43
C TYR A 329 14.87 13.10 10.00
N VAL A 330 16.18 12.95 10.15
CA VAL A 330 16.92 11.72 9.86
C VAL A 330 17.57 11.20 11.13
N PHE A 331 17.23 9.98 11.48
CA PHE A 331 17.70 9.29 12.69
C PHE A 331 18.50 8.04 12.34
N ASP A 332 19.21 7.53 13.33
CA ASP A 332 19.93 6.27 13.27
C ASP A 332 19.16 5.18 14.05
N THR A 333 19.04 4.01 13.46
CA THR A 333 18.42 2.84 14.11
C THR A 333 19.26 2.30 15.27
N SER A 334 20.56 2.63 15.34
CA SER A 334 21.45 2.19 16.45
C SER A 334 20.94 2.63 17.82
N TRP A 335 20.40 3.86 17.92
CA TRP A 335 19.78 4.32 19.16
C TRP A 335 18.64 3.40 19.63
N ALA A 336 17.79 2.95 18.71
CA ALA A 336 16.69 2.04 19.03
C ALA A 336 17.19 0.60 19.28
N ALA A 337 18.36 0.25 18.75
CA ALA A 337 19.02 -1.01 19.08
C ALA A 337 19.49 -1.03 20.53
N ASP A 338 20.03 0.09 21.05
CA ASP A 338 20.38 0.24 22.48
C ASP A 338 19.16 0.06 23.37
N LEU A 339 18.00 0.65 22.98
CA LEU A 339 16.75 0.44 23.70
C LEU A 339 16.30 -1.03 23.67
N THR A 340 16.41 -1.69 22.52
CA THR A 340 16.10 -3.13 22.41
C THR A 340 17.00 -3.98 23.30
N ILE A 341 18.30 -3.67 23.38
CA ILE A 341 19.24 -4.37 24.26
C ILE A 341 18.84 -4.22 25.72
N MET A 342 18.42 -3.03 26.14
CA MET A 342 17.96 -2.80 27.52
C MET A 342 16.72 -3.64 27.85
N GLU A 343 15.75 -3.68 26.97
CA GLU A 343 14.51 -4.46 27.14
C GLU A 343 14.80 -5.97 27.15
N GLU A 344 15.62 -6.46 26.22
CA GLU A 344 16.01 -7.88 26.18
C GLU A 344 16.83 -8.29 27.39
N ALA A 345 17.73 -7.42 27.88
CA ALA A 345 18.51 -7.68 29.10
C ALA A 345 17.60 -7.77 30.34
N ALA A 346 16.63 -6.88 30.48
CA ALA A 346 15.66 -6.91 31.57
C ALA A 346 14.78 -8.18 31.51
N GLU A 347 14.34 -8.56 30.30
CA GLU A 347 13.59 -9.79 30.09
C GLU A 347 14.42 -11.02 30.46
N LEU A 348 15.68 -11.08 30.02
CA LEU A 348 16.58 -12.19 30.35
C LEU A 348 16.81 -12.28 31.85
N GLN A 349 17.06 -11.17 32.53
CA GLN A 349 17.22 -11.14 33.98
C GLN A 349 15.99 -11.73 34.69
N ASN A 350 14.79 -11.29 34.33
CA ASN A 350 13.54 -11.82 34.87
C ASN A 350 13.39 -13.33 34.60
N ARG A 351 13.69 -13.78 33.38
CA ARG A 351 13.66 -15.21 33.03
C ARG A 351 14.62 -16.03 33.88
N LEU A 352 15.83 -15.55 34.12
CA LEU A 352 16.84 -16.23 34.94
C LEU A 352 16.42 -16.30 36.41
N GLU A 353 15.93 -15.19 37.00
CA GLU A 353 15.42 -15.15 38.36
C GLU A 353 14.30 -16.17 38.59
N ARG A 354 13.34 -16.24 37.69
CA ARG A 354 12.23 -17.21 37.72
C ARG A 354 12.74 -18.66 37.54
N TYR A 355 13.63 -18.88 36.59
CA TYR A 355 14.21 -20.22 36.36
C TYR A 355 14.95 -20.75 37.58
N PHE A 356 15.82 -19.92 38.21
CA PHE A 356 16.57 -20.33 39.41
C PHE A 356 15.67 -20.42 40.67
N SER A 357 14.52 -19.76 40.68
CA SER A 357 13.51 -19.94 41.75
C SER A 357 12.67 -21.20 41.58
N GLY A 358 12.90 -21.96 40.52
CA GLY A 358 12.23 -23.26 40.28
C GLY A 358 10.97 -23.17 39.42
N ASP A 359 10.72 -22.04 38.75
CA ASP A 359 9.62 -21.91 37.80
C ASP A 359 9.90 -22.69 36.52
N LYS A 360 9.24 -23.86 36.37
CA LYS A 360 9.42 -24.76 35.21
C LYS A 360 8.74 -24.29 33.95
N SER A 361 7.94 -23.20 33.99
CA SER A 361 7.30 -22.64 32.82
C SER A 361 8.28 -21.80 31.97
N VAL A 362 9.39 -21.38 32.56
CA VAL A 362 10.41 -20.57 31.88
C VAL A 362 11.32 -21.46 31.04
N LYS A 363 11.44 -21.16 29.77
CA LYS A 363 12.36 -21.84 28.84
C LYS A 363 13.62 -21.01 28.61
N LEU A 364 14.75 -21.69 28.57
CA LEU A 364 16.07 -21.17 28.21
C LEU A 364 16.69 -22.05 27.11
N PRO A 365 17.54 -21.49 26.22
CA PRO A 365 17.98 -20.09 26.18
C PRO A 365 16.89 -19.14 25.72
N MET A 366 17.01 -17.83 26.03
CA MET A 366 16.25 -16.80 25.36
C MET A 366 16.94 -16.47 24.05
N LEU A 367 16.18 -16.41 22.95
CA LEU A 367 16.64 -16.06 21.61
C LEU A 367 16.12 -14.67 21.22
N THR A 368 16.90 -13.89 20.47
CA THR A 368 16.45 -12.59 19.96
C THR A 368 15.37 -12.75 18.91
N SER A 369 14.46 -11.78 18.79
CA SER A 369 13.30 -11.81 17.89
C SER A 369 13.27 -10.69 16.85
N CYS A 370 14.37 -9.95 16.68
CA CYS A 370 14.42 -8.78 15.81
C CYS A 370 14.30 -9.09 14.30
N CYS A 371 14.52 -10.34 13.88
CA CYS A 371 14.40 -10.76 12.48
C CYS A 371 13.04 -11.41 12.18
N PRO A 372 12.14 -10.78 11.36
CA PRO A 372 10.84 -11.36 11.06
C PRO A 372 10.91 -12.70 10.34
N SER A 373 11.92 -12.92 9.48
CA SER A 373 12.13 -14.22 8.82
C SER A 373 12.45 -15.33 9.82
N TRP A 374 13.22 -15.02 10.86
CA TRP A 374 13.56 -15.93 11.93
C TRP A 374 12.32 -16.29 12.76
N VAL A 375 11.53 -15.28 13.14
CA VAL A 375 10.28 -15.51 13.89
C VAL A 375 9.34 -16.39 13.08
N LYS A 376 9.10 -16.07 11.79
CA LYS A 376 8.25 -16.88 10.92
C LYS A 376 8.79 -18.30 10.74
N PHE A 377 10.11 -18.48 10.71
CA PHE A 377 10.73 -19.80 10.64
C PHE A 377 10.45 -20.65 11.89
N ILE A 378 10.53 -20.08 13.08
CA ILE A 378 10.19 -20.76 14.35
C ILE A 378 8.70 -21.09 14.37
N GLU A 379 7.83 -20.15 14.04
CA GLU A 379 6.39 -20.35 13.99
C GLU A 379 5.99 -21.55 13.09
N GLN A 380 6.66 -21.68 11.96
CA GLN A 380 6.36 -22.74 10.99
C GLN A 380 6.95 -24.10 11.33
N ASN A 381 8.10 -24.14 11.99
CA ASN A 381 8.88 -25.37 12.13
C ASN A 381 9.08 -25.82 13.59
N TYR A 382 8.90 -24.93 14.57
CA TYR A 382 9.20 -25.18 15.99
C TYR A 382 8.12 -24.59 16.90
N GLY A 383 6.87 -25.01 16.69
CA GLY A 383 5.71 -24.49 17.44
C GLY A 383 5.78 -24.67 18.96
N ASP A 384 6.56 -25.64 19.43
CA ASP A 384 6.83 -25.91 20.85
C ASP A 384 7.90 -24.97 21.46
N MET A 385 8.53 -24.13 20.64
CA MET A 385 9.58 -23.19 21.04
C MET A 385 9.12 -21.72 20.92
N LEU A 386 7.84 -21.42 20.79
CA LEU A 386 7.35 -20.05 20.58
C LEU A 386 7.55 -19.11 21.77
N ASP A 387 7.79 -19.65 22.95
CA ASP A 387 8.10 -18.92 24.18
C ASP A 387 9.60 -18.70 24.43
N VAL A 388 10.45 -19.24 23.54
CA VAL A 388 11.91 -19.07 23.61
C VAL A 388 12.37 -17.72 23.04
N PRO A 389 11.84 -17.21 21.92
CA PRO A 389 12.18 -15.86 21.45
C PRO A 389 11.82 -14.77 22.47
N SER A 390 12.61 -13.70 22.46
CA SER A 390 12.32 -12.48 23.24
C SER A 390 10.98 -11.86 22.80
N SER A 391 10.25 -11.30 23.74
CA SER A 391 9.01 -10.54 23.49
C SER A 391 9.29 -9.11 22.99
N ALA A 392 10.54 -8.66 23.00
CA ALA A 392 10.93 -7.32 22.58
C ALA A 392 10.69 -7.09 21.08
N LYS A 393 10.21 -5.89 20.74
CA LYS A 393 10.12 -5.46 19.35
C LYS A 393 11.49 -5.29 18.71
N SER A 394 11.57 -5.42 17.38
CA SER A 394 12.82 -5.12 16.68
C SER A 394 13.22 -3.63 16.86
N PRO A 395 14.52 -3.28 16.77
CA PRO A 395 14.98 -1.89 16.82
C PRO A 395 14.20 -0.95 15.90
N MET A 396 13.90 -1.39 14.68
CA MET A 396 13.08 -0.61 13.74
C MET A 396 11.69 -0.29 14.29
N GLN A 397 11.02 -1.25 14.91
CA GLN A 397 9.69 -1.06 15.51
C GLN A 397 9.75 -0.27 16.80
N MET A 398 10.78 -0.48 17.62
CA MET A 398 11.04 0.32 18.82
C MET A 398 11.19 1.80 18.47
N PHE A 399 12.02 2.12 17.48
CA PHE A 399 12.17 3.47 16.98
C PHE A 399 10.80 4.07 16.58
N ALA A 400 10.06 3.38 15.70
CA ALA A 400 8.80 3.90 15.19
C ALA A 400 7.76 4.15 16.32
N THR A 401 7.75 3.29 17.33
CA THR A 401 6.87 3.46 18.50
C THR A 401 7.27 4.70 19.31
N VAL A 402 8.54 4.80 19.71
CA VAL A 402 9.02 5.94 20.52
C VAL A 402 8.92 7.26 19.76
N ALA A 403 9.26 7.26 18.46
CA ALA A 403 9.17 8.45 17.64
C ALA A 403 7.73 8.97 17.51
N LYS A 404 6.75 8.07 17.38
CA LYS A 404 5.34 8.47 17.21
C LYS A 404 4.61 8.75 18.54
N ASP A 405 4.98 8.04 19.62
CA ASP A 405 4.23 8.11 20.88
C ASP A 405 4.88 9.05 21.91
N ILE A 406 6.20 9.25 21.86
CA ILE A 406 6.95 10.08 22.79
C ILE A 406 7.48 11.33 22.10
N TRP A 407 8.39 11.17 21.13
CA TRP A 407 9.06 12.29 20.47
C TRP A 407 8.07 13.21 19.73
N ALA A 408 7.08 12.68 19.00
CA ALA A 408 6.06 13.48 18.35
C ALA A 408 5.26 14.30 19.36
N LYS A 409 4.86 13.69 20.48
CA LYS A 409 4.14 14.37 21.56
C LYS A 409 4.98 15.49 22.19
N GLU A 410 6.27 15.28 22.41
CA GLU A 410 7.19 16.32 22.92
C GLU A 410 7.33 17.50 21.95
N LYS A 411 7.15 17.26 20.64
CA LYS A 411 7.12 18.29 19.59
C LYS A 411 5.74 18.92 19.39
N GLY A 412 4.73 18.54 20.18
CA GLY A 412 3.37 19.03 20.04
C GLY A 412 2.62 18.48 18.81
N LEU A 413 3.10 17.37 18.25
CA LEU A 413 2.54 16.73 17.08
C LEU A 413 1.64 15.55 17.48
N LYS A 414 0.62 15.28 16.68
CA LYS A 414 -0.19 14.06 16.80
C LYS A 414 0.51 12.90 16.11
N ARG A 415 0.17 11.67 16.54
CA ARG A 415 0.75 10.44 16.01
C ARG A 415 0.54 10.25 14.49
N ASP A 416 -0.59 10.68 13.97
CA ASP A 416 -0.99 10.59 12.56
C ASP A 416 -0.36 11.68 11.67
N GLU A 417 0.10 12.78 12.27
CA GLU A 417 0.86 13.83 11.58
C GLU A 417 2.31 13.41 11.27
N VAL A 418 2.79 12.31 11.87
CA VAL A 418 4.16 11.83 11.69
C VAL A 418 4.20 10.54 10.88
N THR A 419 4.85 10.57 9.72
CA THR A 419 5.22 9.37 8.95
C THR A 419 6.63 8.92 9.31
N SER A 420 6.77 7.69 9.80
CA SER A 420 8.07 7.07 10.07
C SER A 420 8.46 6.13 8.93
N VAL A 421 9.57 6.41 8.28
CA VAL A 421 10.12 5.63 7.17
C VAL A 421 11.40 4.94 7.62
N ALA A 422 11.51 3.65 7.37
CA ALA A 422 12.69 2.85 7.69
C ALA A 422 13.48 2.52 6.42
N ILE A 423 14.75 2.93 6.37
CA ILE A 423 15.67 2.60 5.27
C ILE A 423 16.48 1.39 5.72
N MET A 424 16.07 0.21 5.23
CA MET A 424 16.52 -1.08 5.71
C MET A 424 16.90 -2.00 4.56
N PRO A 425 17.94 -2.85 4.72
CA PRO A 425 18.26 -3.88 3.74
C PRO A 425 17.36 -5.12 3.89
N CYS A 426 16.57 -5.22 4.94
CA CYS A 426 15.79 -6.39 5.29
C CYS A 426 14.43 -6.41 4.59
N ILE A 427 14.26 -7.31 3.63
CA ILE A 427 13.03 -7.47 2.86
C ILE A 427 11.86 -7.95 3.75
N ALA A 428 12.12 -8.79 4.74
CA ALA A 428 11.09 -9.27 5.65
C ALA A 428 10.47 -8.18 6.54
N LYS A 429 11.13 -7.03 6.64
CA LYS A 429 10.60 -5.86 7.39
C LYS A 429 9.77 -4.90 6.53
N LYS A 430 9.64 -5.14 5.22
CA LYS A 430 8.80 -4.35 4.32
C LYS A 430 7.31 -4.53 4.57
#